data_87efaed9c507eca070bb4db8d68943f3
#
_entry.id   87efaed9c507eca070bb4db8d68943f3
#
_cell.length_a   1.000
_cell.length_b   1.000
_cell.length_c   1.000
_cell.angle_alpha   90.00
_cell.angle_beta   90.00
_cell.angle_gamma   90.00
#
_symmetry.space_group_name_H-M   'P 1'
#
loop_
_entity.id
_entity.type
_entity.pdbx_description
1 polymer ?
#
loop_
_entity_poly.entity_id
_entity_poly.type
_entity_poly.pdbx_seq_one_letter_code
_entity_poly.pdbx_strand_id
1 'polypeptide(L)'
;MSNMEGGRGMFVVFVCAPLGIFVGFAIGIVSSLLVRRQGAAGFFIAQGWSLLIVCGLAGLLVGVPYLLSDKPPRLAGKELLLEFELRAPPQFTIPDTPSGDSVRVSLYSGNREETYAFVDWSSIKRAPEGVTIPGHVQLLTHNPERSLFAVVGSDPMAGQFIQLRLPASPGPEDEQWSDWIQATEQANLGPIPEATRFSVRYRVQPAGD
;
A
#
# COMPACT_ATOMS: atom_id res chain seq x y z
N MET A 1 13.19 -2.87 -4.72
CA MET A 1 13.55 -1.70 -3.89
C MET A 1 12.81 -0.51 -4.46
N SER A 2 11.79 -0.03 -3.78
CA SER A 2 10.89 0.98 -4.31
C SER A 2 11.56 2.37 -4.29
N ASN A 3 11.44 3.10 -5.40
CA ASN A 3 11.87 4.52 -5.53
C ASN A 3 11.24 5.48 -4.49
N MET A 4 10.31 5.00 -3.66
CA MET A 4 9.67 5.79 -2.61
C MET A 4 10.55 6.04 -1.37
N GLU A 5 11.47 5.14 -1.05
CA GLU A 5 12.32 5.31 0.15
C GLU A 5 13.34 6.44 -0.04
N GLY A 6 13.90 6.59 -1.23
CA GLY A 6 14.82 7.69 -1.54
C GLY A 6 14.16 9.08 -1.51
N GLY A 7 12.94 9.19 -2.00
CA GLY A 7 12.20 10.46 -2.03
C GLY A 7 11.81 10.97 -0.64
N ARG A 8 11.45 10.08 0.28
CA ARG A 8 11.10 10.44 1.67
C ARG A 8 12.34 10.91 2.44
N GLY A 9 13.48 10.24 2.27
CA GLY A 9 14.74 10.67 2.89
C GLY A 9 15.21 12.04 2.40
N MET A 10 15.14 12.30 1.11
CA MET A 10 15.45 13.62 0.53
C MET A 10 14.53 14.73 1.03
N PHE A 11 13.22 14.48 1.11
CA PHE A 11 12.28 15.45 1.63
C PHE A 11 12.59 15.85 3.08
N VAL A 12 12.92 14.88 3.94
CA VAL A 12 13.30 15.16 5.33
C VAL A 12 14.56 16.02 5.41
N VAL A 13 15.60 15.70 4.64
CA VAL A 13 16.88 16.42 4.70
C VAL A 13 16.78 17.82 4.07
N PHE A 14 16.16 17.96 2.91
CA PHE A 14 16.17 19.22 2.16
C PHE A 14 15.01 20.16 2.49
N VAL A 15 13.93 19.68 3.07
CA VAL A 15 12.77 20.49 3.41
C VAL A 15 12.59 20.59 4.91
N CYS A 16 12.50 19.46 5.62
CA CYS A 16 12.20 19.48 7.05
C CYS A 16 13.36 20.02 7.90
N ALA A 17 14.61 19.72 7.56
CA ALA A 17 15.75 20.22 8.34
C ALA A 17 15.93 21.74 8.25
N PRO A 18 15.94 22.37 7.05
CA PRO A 18 15.99 23.83 6.96
C PRO A 18 14.79 24.52 7.63
N LEU A 19 13.56 23.99 7.41
CA LEU A 19 12.35 24.52 8.07
C LEU A 19 12.47 24.43 9.60
N GLY A 20 12.99 23.33 10.12
CA GLY A 20 13.22 23.16 11.56
C GLY A 20 14.20 24.18 12.13
N ILE A 21 15.27 24.53 11.38
CA ILE A 21 16.22 25.59 11.79
C ILE A 21 15.53 26.96 11.84
N PHE A 22 14.75 27.33 10.80
CA PHE A 22 14.05 28.62 10.78
C PHE A 22 12.99 28.71 11.88
N VAL A 23 12.20 27.68 12.10
CA VAL A 23 11.20 27.63 13.16
C VAL A 23 11.86 27.68 14.54
N GLY A 24 12.92 26.92 14.76
CA GLY A 24 13.68 26.93 16.01
C GLY A 24 14.29 28.29 16.29
N PHE A 25 14.82 28.99 15.29
CA PHE A 25 15.35 30.35 15.42
C PHE A 25 14.25 31.37 15.78
N ALA A 26 13.10 31.33 15.10
CA ALA A 26 11.96 32.18 15.38
C ALA A 26 11.42 31.95 16.80
N ILE A 27 11.29 30.72 17.26
CA ILE A 27 10.88 30.34 18.60
C ILE A 27 11.91 30.86 19.63
N GLY A 28 13.21 30.74 19.33
CA GLY A 28 14.28 31.26 20.18
C GLY A 28 14.18 32.78 20.38
N ILE A 29 13.92 33.54 19.31
CA ILE A 29 13.71 34.99 19.38
C ILE A 29 12.49 35.32 20.25
N VAL A 30 11.33 34.69 19.95
CA VAL A 30 10.09 34.93 20.71
C VAL A 30 10.27 34.59 22.17
N SER A 31 10.89 33.45 22.49
CA SER A 31 11.18 33.06 23.87
C SER A 31 12.09 34.05 24.59
N SER A 32 13.11 34.59 23.91
CA SER A 32 14.01 35.59 24.49
C SER A 32 13.31 36.94 24.76
N LEU A 33 12.35 37.31 23.92
CA LEU A 33 11.55 38.54 24.10
C LEU A 33 10.52 38.42 25.26
N LEU A 34 9.95 37.22 25.44
CA LEU A 34 8.98 36.95 26.51
C LEU A 34 9.63 36.83 27.88
N VAL A 35 10.86 36.34 27.94
CA VAL A 35 11.61 36.21 29.18
C VAL A 35 12.36 37.53 29.48
N ARG A 36 11.68 38.49 30.07
CA ARG A 36 12.26 39.81 30.48
C ARG A 36 13.32 39.73 31.59
N ARG A 37 13.70 38.56 32.06
CA ARG A 37 14.72 38.38 33.11
C ARG A 37 16.13 38.43 32.49
N GLN A 38 16.91 39.39 33.00
CA GLN A 38 18.34 39.49 32.65
C GLN A 38 19.15 38.46 33.48
N GLY A 39 20.17 37.81 32.84
CA GLY A 39 21.09 36.92 33.50
C GLY A 39 20.94 35.44 33.11
N ALA A 40 21.81 34.58 33.64
CA ALA A 40 21.88 33.17 33.32
C ALA A 40 20.56 32.39 33.54
N ALA A 41 19.83 32.73 34.61
CA ALA A 41 18.55 32.10 34.89
C ALA A 41 17.50 32.38 33.80
N GLY A 42 17.46 33.59 33.26
CA GLY A 42 16.57 33.92 32.14
C GLY A 42 16.90 33.13 30.87
N PHE A 43 18.19 32.95 30.58
CA PHE A 43 18.65 32.15 29.45
C PHE A 43 18.20 30.69 29.57
N PHE A 44 18.40 30.04 30.72
CA PHE A 44 18.00 28.64 30.90
C PHE A 44 16.47 28.44 30.83
N ILE A 45 15.69 29.41 31.35
CA ILE A 45 14.22 29.36 31.23
C ILE A 45 13.79 29.49 29.77
N ALA A 46 14.35 30.42 29.00
CA ALA A 46 14.04 30.58 27.58
C ALA A 46 14.43 29.34 26.75
N GLN A 47 15.59 28.76 27.04
CA GLN A 47 16.04 27.53 26.43
C GLN A 47 15.12 26.33 26.72
N GLY A 48 14.66 26.21 27.97
CA GLY A 48 13.70 25.18 28.38
C GLY A 48 12.37 25.30 27.66
N TRP A 49 11.82 26.50 27.53
CA TRP A 49 10.60 26.74 26.77
C TRP A 49 10.78 26.47 25.27
N SER A 50 11.89 26.90 24.67
CA SER A 50 12.21 26.57 23.26
C SER A 50 12.26 25.07 23.03
N LEU A 51 12.93 24.34 23.91
CA LEU A 51 13.03 22.89 23.81
C LEU A 51 11.67 22.19 23.91
N LEU A 52 10.84 22.60 24.87
CA LEU A 52 9.49 22.09 25.05
C LEU A 52 8.61 22.32 23.80
N ILE A 53 8.65 23.52 23.22
CA ILE A 53 7.87 23.83 22.02
C ILE A 53 8.37 23.02 20.83
N VAL A 54 9.68 22.93 20.62
CA VAL A 54 10.26 22.16 19.51
C VAL A 54 9.95 20.67 19.65
N CYS A 55 10.13 20.09 20.84
CA CYS A 55 9.79 18.69 21.10
C CYS A 55 8.29 18.42 20.96
N GLY A 56 7.44 19.34 21.42
CA GLY A 56 5.99 19.25 21.26
C GLY A 56 5.57 19.28 19.80
N LEU A 57 6.10 20.20 19.00
CA LEU A 57 5.84 20.28 17.56
C LEU A 57 6.37 19.06 16.81
N ALA A 58 7.58 18.61 17.12
CA ALA A 58 8.15 17.40 16.52
C ALA A 58 7.30 16.17 16.90
N GLY A 59 6.88 16.06 18.15
CA GLY A 59 5.98 15.00 18.61
C GLY A 59 4.64 15.00 17.88
N LEU A 60 4.06 16.17 17.64
CA LEU A 60 2.84 16.29 16.84
C LEU A 60 3.05 15.91 15.37
N LEU A 61 4.13 16.38 14.75
CA LEU A 61 4.45 16.10 13.35
C LEU A 61 4.71 14.62 13.08
N VAL A 62 5.23 13.88 14.04
CA VAL A 62 5.48 12.44 13.94
C VAL A 62 4.31 11.62 14.48
N GLY A 63 3.78 12.04 15.62
CA GLY A 63 2.74 11.30 16.33
C GLY A 63 1.39 11.32 15.62
N VAL A 64 0.97 12.45 15.06
CA VAL A 64 -0.31 12.56 14.35
C VAL A 64 -0.34 11.68 13.10
N PRO A 65 0.64 11.72 12.18
CA PRO A 65 0.67 10.79 11.05
C PRO A 65 0.77 9.32 11.48
N TYR A 66 1.49 9.01 12.55
CA TYR A 66 1.61 7.66 13.08
C TYR A 66 0.28 7.13 13.62
N LEU A 67 -0.50 7.97 14.31
CA LEU A 67 -1.83 7.62 14.82
C LEU A 67 -2.87 7.53 13.71
N LEU A 68 -2.73 8.33 12.66
CA LEU A 68 -3.61 8.34 11.49
C LEU A 68 -3.15 7.34 10.40
N SER A 69 -1.99 6.70 10.57
CA SER A 69 -1.52 5.71 9.60
C SER A 69 -2.44 4.50 9.61
N ASP A 70 -2.86 4.12 8.42
CA ASP A 70 -3.61 2.90 8.21
C ASP A 70 -2.72 1.70 8.57
N LYS A 71 -3.22 0.81 9.41
CA LYS A 71 -2.48 -0.36 9.88
C LYS A 71 -2.93 -1.59 9.08
N PRO A 72 -2.05 -2.57 8.84
CA PRO A 72 -2.47 -3.80 8.19
C PRO A 72 -3.51 -4.54 9.04
N PRO A 73 -4.54 -5.13 8.42
CA PRO A 73 -5.50 -5.97 9.12
C PRO A 73 -4.81 -7.22 9.68
N ARG A 74 -5.27 -7.69 10.82
CA ARG A 74 -4.69 -8.85 11.50
C ARG A 74 -5.77 -9.83 11.92
N LEU A 75 -5.47 -11.12 11.77
CA LEU A 75 -6.28 -12.22 12.29
C LEU A 75 -5.42 -13.03 13.26
N ALA A 76 -5.92 -13.25 14.46
CA ALA A 76 -5.17 -13.90 15.54
C ALA A 76 -3.77 -13.28 15.82
N GLY A 77 -3.62 -11.97 15.61
CA GLY A 77 -2.36 -11.24 15.81
C GLY A 77 -1.37 -11.30 14.65
N LYS A 78 -1.63 -12.11 13.62
CA LYS A 78 -0.81 -12.24 12.42
C LYS A 78 -1.31 -11.32 11.30
N GLU A 79 -0.38 -10.81 10.47
CA GLU A 79 -0.71 -10.09 9.25
C GLU A 79 -1.40 -11.01 8.26
N LEU A 80 -2.14 -10.44 7.32
CA LEU A 80 -2.96 -11.19 6.39
C LEU A 80 -2.38 -11.16 4.98
N LEU A 81 -2.41 -12.34 4.35
CA LEU A 81 -2.14 -12.53 2.92
C LEU A 81 -3.47 -12.83 2.22
N LEU A 82 -3.69 -12.16 1.11
CA LEU A 82 -4.73 -12.51 0.15
C LEU A 82 -4.14 -13.52 -0.83
N GLU A 83 -4.54 -14.76 -0.75
CA GLU A 83 -4.23 -15.79 -1.74
C GLU A 83 -5.29 -15.74 -2.84
N PHE A 84 -4.88 -15.81 -4.09
CA PHE A 84 -5.81 -15.74 -5.21
C PHE A 84 -5.47 -16.75 -6.31
N GLU A 85 -6.46 -17.12 -7.08
CA GLU A 85 -6.31 -17.76 -8.38
C GLU A 85 -6.95 -16.88 -9.45
N LEU A 86 -6.13 -16.39 -10.36
CA LEU A 86 -6.56 -15.62 -11.53
C LEU A 86 -6.77 -16.55 -12.71
N ARG A 87 -7.94 -16.53 -13.32
CA ARG A 87 -8.22 -17.25 -14.57
C ARG A 87 -8.24 -16.28 -15.74
N ALA A 88 -7.32 -16.50 -16.69
CA ALA A 88 -7.28 -15.79 -17.95
C ALA A 88 -7.83 -16.68 -19.07
N PRO A 89 -8.68 -16.17 -19.97
CA PRO A 89 -9.22 -16.91 -21.11
C PRO A 89 -8.14 -17.40 -22.06
N PRO A 90 -8.43 -18.41 -22.94
CA PRO A 90 -7.43 -19.12 -23.75
C PRO A 90 -6.69 -18.27 -24.79
N GLN A 91 -7.22 -17.12 -25.17
CA GLN A 91 -6.53 -16.19 -26.07
C GLN A 91 -5.31 -15.49 -25.42
N PHE A 92 -5.20 -15.53 -24.09
CA PHE A 92 -4.04 -15.00 -23.39
C PHE A 92 -2.95 -16.06 -23.29
N THR A 93 -1.86 -15.84 -24.01
CA THR A 93 -0.73 -16.77 -24.02
C THR A 93 0.32 -16.34 -22.99
N ILE A 94 0.66 -17.26 -22.10
CA ILE A 94 1.79 -17.07 -21.17
C ILE A 94 2.97 -17.86 -21.76
N PRO A 95 4.15 -17.23 -21.92
CA PRO A 95 5.35 -17.92 -22.36
C PRO A 95 5.69 -19.14 -21.48
N ASP A 96 6.41 -20.13 -22.04
CA ASP A 96 6.83 -21.31 -21.27
C ASP A 96 7.82 -20.97 -20.15
N THR A 97 8.58 -19.90 -20.34
CA THR A 97 9.41 -19.27 -19.28
C THR A 97 8.79 -17.94 -18.89
N PRO A 98 7.77 -17.95 -18.01
CA PRO A 98 7.08 -16.72 -17.64
C PRO A 98 8.00 -15.83 -16.79
N SER A 99 7.84 -14.52 -16.96
CA SER A 99 8.54 -13.47 -16.22
C SER A 99 7.53 -12.50 -15.63
N GLY A 100 7.99 -11.63 -14.75
CA GLY A 100 7.17 -10.55 -14.21
C GLY A 100 6.56 -9.62 -15.26
N ASP A 101 7.12 -9.58 -16.47
CA ASP A 101 6.57 -8.82 -17.60
C ASP A 101 5.42 -9.57 -18.31
N SER A 102 5.36 -10.91 -18.15
CA SER A 102 4.32 -11.73 -18.78
C SER A 102 3.00 -11.72 -18.02
N VAL A 103 3.06 -11.60 -16.71
CA VAL A 103 1.90 -11.48 -15.83
C VAL A 103 2.25 -10.54 -14.69
N ARG A 104 1.44 -9.53 -14.52
CA ARG A 104 1.54 -8.60 -13.39
C ARG A 104 0.19 -8.53 -12.69
N VAL A 105 0.19 -8.73 -11.40
CA VAL A 105 -0.98 -8.56 -10.56
C VAL A 105 -0.62 -7.61 -9.44
N SER A 106 -1.48 -6.61 -9.21
CA SER A 106 -1.32 -5.62 -8.15
C SER A 106 -2.60 -5.50 -7.35
N LEU A 107 -2.48 -5.29 -6.05
CA LEU A 107 -3.60 -4.95 -5.20
C LEU A 107 -3.75 -3.43 -5.13
N TYR A 108 -4.96 -2.97 -5.31
CA TYR A 108 -5.36 -1.57 -5.14
C TYR A 108 -6.29 -1.45 -3.93
N SER A 109 -6.11 -0.40 -3.15
CA SER A 109 -7.03 0.00 -2.07
C SER A 109 -7.55 1.40 -2.37
N GLY A 110 -8.84 1.49 -2.72
CA GLY A 110 -9.38 2.68 -3.34
C GLY A 110 -8.67 2.97 -4.67
N ASN A 111 -8.20 4.20 -4.86
CA ASN A 111 -7.51 4.63 -6.08
C ASN A 111 -5.97 4.49 -6.02
N ARG A 112 -5.42 3.78 -5.03
CA ARG A 112 -3.96 3.65 -4.85
C ARG A 112 -3.50 2.22 -5.05
N GLU A 113 -2.48 2.05 -5.88
CA GLU A 113 -1.74 0.79 -5.93
C GLU A 113 -1.05 0.57 -4.58
N GLU A 114 -1.39 -0.53 -3.94
CA GLU A 114 -0.92 -0.85 -2.59
C GLU A 114 0.37 -1.67 -2.66
N THR A 115 0.32 -2.78 -3.38
CA THR A 115 1.47 -3.67 -3.51
C THR A 115 1.33 -4.60 -4.71
N TYR A 116 2.48 -5.11 -5.17
CA TYR A 116 2.55 -6.15 -6.20
C TYR A 116 2.33 -7.52 -5.58
N ALA A 117 1.60 -8.35 -6.30
CA ALA A 117 1.40 -9.74 -5.92
C ALA A 117 2.61 -10.59 -6.30
N PHE A 118 2.88 -11.58 -5.49
CA PHE A 118 3.77 -12.67 -5.84
C PHE A 118 2.97 -13.71 -6.62
N VAL A 119 3.42 -14.02 -7.84
CA VAL A 119 2.82 -15.06 -8.70
C VAL A 119 3.60 -16.36 -8.53
N ASP A 120 2.91 -17.44 -8.23
CA ASP A 120 3.54 -18.77 -8.20
C ASP A 120 3.60 -19.37 -9.60
N TRP A 121 4.73 -19.11 -10.25
CA TRP A 121 5.00 -19.57 -11.63
C TRP A 121 5.00 -21.08 -11.77
N SER A 122 5.37 -21.81 -10.71
CA SER A 122 5.48 -23.27 -10.73
C SER A 122 4.13 -23.97 -10.72
N SER A 123 3.11 -23.29 -10.23
CA SER A 123 1.76 -23.83 -10.05
C SER A 123 0.75 -23.34 -11.10
N ILE A 124 1.22 -22.69 -12.17
CA ILE A 124 0.35 -22.29 -13.28
C ILE A 124 -0.25 -23.53 -13.97
N LYS A 125 -1.58 -23.52 -14.07
CA LYS A 125 -2.33 -24.60 -14.73
C LYS A 125 -2.84 -24.11 -16.08
N ARG A 126 -2.48 -24.85 -17.14
CA ARG A 126 -2.98 -24.59 -18.50
C ARG A 126 -4.06 -25.61 -18.84
N ALA A 127 -5.21 -25.14 -19.27
CA ALA A 127 -6.35 -25.95 -19.67
C ALA A 127 -6.96 -25.38 -20.95
N PRO A 128 -7.75 -26.18 -21.70
CA PRO A 128 -8.39 -25.68 -22.92
C PRO A 128 -9.29 -24.47 -22.72
N GLU A 129 -9.86 -24.32 -21.53
CA GLU A 129 -10.70 -23.19 -21.11
C GLU A 129 -9.92 -21.94 -20.69
N GLY A 130 -8.58 -22.02 -20.60
CA GLY A 130 -7.74 -20.90 -20.22
C GLY A 130 -6.61 -21.27 -19.28
N VAL A 131 -5.98 -20.25 -18.71
CA VAL A 131 -4.84 -20.39 -17.81
C VAL A 131 -5.24 -19.94 -16.41
N THR A 132 -4.96 -20.77 -15.41
CA THR A 132 -5.13 -20.42 -13.99
C THR A 132 -3.78 -20.09 -13.37
N ILE A 133 -3.66 -18.90 -12.82
CA ILE A 133 -2.45 -18.31 -12.29
C ILE A 133 -2.64 -18.10 -10.78
N PRO A 134 -2.04 -18.91 -9.93
CA PRO A 134 -2.09 -18.71 -8.49
C PRO A 134 -1.08 -17.66 -8.04
N GLY A 135 -1.40 -16.99 -6.94
CA GLY A 135 -0.51 -16.01 -6.35
C GLY A 135 -1.01 -15.55 -5.00
N HIS A 136 -0.23 -14.69 -4.37
CA HIS A 136 -0.62 -14.06 -3.11
C HIS A 136 -0.13 -12.63 -3.03
N VAL A 137 -0.82 -11.83 -2.22
CA VAL A 137 -0.48 -10.42 -1.98
C VAL A 137 -0.78 -10.06 -0.53
N GLN A 138 0.07 -9.24 0.07
CA GLN A 138 -0.10 -8.81 1.45
C GLN A 138 -1.17 -7.72 1.55
N LEU A 139 -2.03 -7.81 2.57
CA LEU A 139 -3.01 -6.77 2.89
C LEU A 139 -2.36 -5.74 3.81
N LEU A 140 -2.18 -4.52 3.33
CA LEU A 140 -1.46 -3.46 4.06
C LEU A 140 -2.38 -2.43 4.72
N THR A 141 -3.65 -2.37 4.31
CA THR A 141 -4.59 -1.36 4.77
C THR A 141 -5.94 -1.94 5.23
N HIS A 142 -6.66 -1.19 6.08
CA HIS A 142 -8.04 -1.49 6.46
C HIS A 142 -9.08 -0.96 5.46
N ASN A 143 -8.68 -0.56 4.26
CA ASN A 143 -9.63 -0.08 3.27
C ASN A 143 -10.53 -1.24 2.77
N PRO A 144 -11.87 -1.11 2.82
CA PRO A 144 -12.78 -2.13 2.27
C PRO A 144 -12.86 -2.10 0.73
N GLU A 145 -12.51 -0.98 0.11
CA GLU A 145 -12.51 -0.84 -1.35
C GLU A 145 -11.23 -1.42 -1.91
N ARG A 146 -11.22 -2.72 -2.17
CA ARG A 146 -10.06 -3.43 -2.74
C ARG A 146 -10.36 -3.95 -4.12
N SER A 147 -9.40 -3.79 -5.02
CA SER A 147 -9.45 -4.40 -6.34
C SER A 147 -8.10 -5.02 -6.72
N LEU A 148 -8.15 -6.13 -7.42
CA LEU A 148 -6.97 -6.67 -8.09
C LEU A 148 -6.92 -6.10 -9.50
N PHE A 149 -5.77 -5.55 -9.86
CA PHE A 149 -5.44 -5.21 -11.23
C PHE A 149 -4.55 -6.30 -11.80
N ALA A 150 -4.97 -6.90 -12.89
CA ALA A 150 -4.25 -8.00 -13.52
C ALA A 150 -3.96 -7.68 -14.98
N VAL A 151 -2.71 -7.87 -15.38
CA VAL A 151 -2.23 -7.82 -16.77
C VAL A 151 -1.67 -9.18 -17.12
N VAL A 152 -2.14 -9.76 -18.21
CA VAL A 152 -1.60 -10.99 -18.79
C VAL A 152 -1.17 -10.69 -20.22
N GLY A 153 0.12 -10.87 -20.51
CA GLY A 153 0.74 -10.46 -21.75
C GLY A 153 1.51 -9.16 -21.62
N SER A 154 1.98 -8.63 -22.75
CA SER A 154 2.87 -7.46 -22.79
C SER A 154 2.15 -6.11 -22.90
N ASP A 155 0.83 -6.10 -23.09
CA ASP A 155 0.06 -4.86 -23.23
C ASP A 155 -0.53 -4.42 -21.88
N PRO A 156 -0.02 -3.35 -21.27
CA PRO A 156 -0.57 -2.85 -20.00
C PRO A 156 -2.01 -2.33 -20.12
N MET A 157 -2.43 -1.90 -21.32
CA MET A 157 -3.78 -1.40 -21.57
C MET A 157 -4.82 -2.52 -21.65
N ALA A 158 -4.38 -3.77 -21.80
CA ALA A 158 -5.25 -4.95 -21.68
C ALA A 158 -5.50 -5.36 -20.22
N GLY A 159 -4.90 -4.67 -19.26
CA GLY A 159 -5.11 -4.91 -17.84
C GLY A 159 -6.56 -4.72 -17.41
N GLN A 160 -7.00 -5.52 -16.44
CA GLN A 160 -8.38 -5.53 -15.98
C GLN A 160 -8.45 -5.40 -14.45
N PHE A 161 -9.42 -4.64 -13.96
CA PHE A 161 -9.73 -4.49 -12.55
C PHE A 161 -10.83 -5.48 -12.14
N ILE A 162 -10.60 -6.14 -11.02
CA ILE A 162 -11.53 -7.09 -10.42
C ILE A 162 -11.82 -6.61 -9.01
N GLN A 163 -13.03 -6.12 -8.79
CA GLN A 163 -13.44 -5.64 -7.46
C GLN A 163 -13.60 -6.80 -6.49
N LEU A 164 -12.85 -6.76 -5.39
CA LEU A 164 -12.95 -7.77 -4.33
C LEU A 164 -14.08 -7.42 -3.36
N ARG A 165 -14.78 -8.45 -2.90
CA ARG A 165 -15.82 -8.32 -1.86
C ARG A 165 -15.24 -8.70 -0.50
N LEU A 166 -14.17 -7.99 -0.10
CA LEU A 166 -13.45 -8.28 1.13
C LEU A 166 -13.70 -7.16 2.15
N PRO A 167 -14.10 -7.47 3.38
CA PRO A 167 -14.31 -6.45 4.41
C PRO A 167 -12.99 -5.78 4.81
N ALA A 168 -13.09 -4.61 5.45
CA ALA A 168 -11.92 -3.87 5.95
C ALA A 168 -11.06 -4.72 6.89
N SER A 169 -11.72 -5.53 7.73
CA SER A 169 -11.10 -6.47 8.66
C SER A 169 -11.60 -7.87 8.34
N PRO A 170 -10.89 -8.63 7.49
CA PRO A 170 -11.27 -10.01 7.19
C PRO A 170 -11.30 -10.90 8.42
N GLY A 171 -12.29 -11.78 8.46
CA GLY A 171 -12.51 -12.73 9.53
C GLY A 171 -12.17 -14.17 9.14
N PRO A 172 -12.44 -15.15 10.04
CA PRO A 172 -12.25 -16.58 9.77
C PRO A 172 -13.09 -17.10 8.60
N GLU A 173 -14.23 -16.46 8.32
CA GLU A 173 -15.09 -16.78 7.18
C GLU A 173 -14.41 -16.53 5.83
N ASP A 174 -13.50 -15.56 5.78
CA ASP A 174 -12.73 -15.20 4.57
C ASP A 174 -11.54 -16.15 4.31
N GLU A 175 -11.25 -17.10 5.21
CA GLU A 175 -10.24 -18.15 4.99
C GLU A 175 -10.70 -19.19 3.94
N GLN A 176 -11.98 -19.23 3.64
CA GLN A 176 -12.52 -20.08 2.58
C GLN A 176 -12.41 -19.41 1.22
N TRP A 177 -12.26 -20.23 0.16
CA TRP A 177 -12.27 -19.70 -1.21
C TRP A 177 -13.61 -19.03 -1.52
N SER A 178 -13.52 -17.80 -2.04
CA SER A 178 -14.67 -17.09 -2.59
C SER A 178 -15.19 -17.78 -3.86
N ASP A 179 -16.41 -17.43 -4.28
CA ASP A 179 -16.86 -17.69 -5.64
C ASP A 179 -15.97 -16.97 -6.66
N TRP A 180 -16.02 -17.43 -7.92
CA TRP A 180 -15.35 -16.74 -9.03
C TRP A 180 -16.00 -15.39 -9.30
N ILE A 181 -15.23 -14.32 -9.25
CA ILE A 181 -15.64 -12.94 -9.51
C ILE A 181 -15.01 -12.52 -10.83
N GLN A 182 -15.81 -11.91 -11.70
CA GLN A 182 -15.36 -11.43 -13.00
C GLN A 182 -14.83 -10.00 -12.91
N ALA A 183 -13.88 -9.67 -13.81
CA ALA A 183 -13.40 -8.32 -14.00
C ALA A 183 -14.54 -7.37 -14.40
N THR A 184 -14.51 -6.17 -13.85
CA THR A 184 -15.55 -5.14 -14.03
C THR A 184 -15.12 -4.06 -15.01
N GLU A 185 -13.85 -3.70 -15.01
CA GLU A 185 -13.30 -2.58 -15.77
C GLU A 185 -11.97 -2.93 -16.41
N GLN A 186 -11.66 -2.31 -17.53
CA GLN A 186 -10.37 -2.39 -18.21
C GLN A 186 -9.55 -1.13 -17.94
N ALA A 187 -8.22 -1.22 -18.02
CA ALA A 187 -7.31 -0.09 -17.77
C ALA A 187 -7.61 1.15 -18.63
N ASN A 188 -8.14 0.95 -19.84
CA ASN A 188 -8.56 2.02 -20.75
C ASN A 188 -9.99 2.53 -20.52
N LEU A 189 -10.64 2.11 -19.42
CA LEU A 189 -12.04 2.43 -19.07
C LEU A 189 -13.08 1.99 -20.12
N GLY A 190 -12.68 1.07 -20.99
CA GLY A 190 -13.57 0.48 -22.00
C GLY A 190 -14.34 -0.75 -21.48
N PRO A 191 -15.42 -1.13 -22.15
CA PRO A 191 -16.12 -2.36 -21.82
C PRO A 191 -15.25 -3.57 -22.11
N ILE A 192 -15.22 -4.56 -21.21
CA ILE A 192 -14.49 -5.80 -21.39
C ILE A 192 -15.34 -6.77 -22.22
N PRO A 193 -14.88 -7.21 -23.40
CA PRO A 193 -15.56 -8.27 -24.12
C PRO A 193 -15.62 -9.55 -23.26
N GLU A 194 -16.75 -10.24 -23.28
CA GLU A 194 -16.95 -11.43 -22.43
C GLU A 194 -15.87 -12.50 -22.67
N ALA A 195 -15.46 -12.69 -23.92
CA ALA A 195 -14.44 -13.66 -24.30
C ALA A 195 -13.05 -13.36 -23.69
N THR A 196 -12.74 -12.09 -23.38
CA THR A 196 -11.44 -11.66 -22.85
C THR A 196 -11.46 -11.40 -21.36
N ARG A 197 -12.59 -11.61 -20.70
CA ARG A 197 -12.79 -11.22 -19.31
C ARG A 197 -12.06 -12.16 -18.35
N PHE A 198 -11.26 -11.58 -17.47
CA PHE A 198 -10.62 -12.32 -16.38
C PHE A 198 -11.61 -12.65 -15.28
N SER A 199 -11.33 -13.70 -14.55
CA SER A 199 -12.03 -14.00 -13.30
C SER A 199 -11.02 -14.35 -12.20
N VAL A 200 -11.37 -14.07 -10.96
CA VAL A 200 -10.54 -14.37 -9.80
C VAL A 200 -11.41 -15.03 -8.73
N ARG A 201 -10.82 -15.95 -8.00
CA ARG A 201 -11.29 -16.33 -6.66
C ARG A 201 -10.17 -16.11 -5.67
N TYR A 202 -10.52 -15.86 -4.43
CA TYR A 202 -9.54 -15.52 -3.42
C TYR A 202 -9.97 -16.06 -2.04
N ARG A 203 -9.02 -16.10 -1.15
CA ARG A 203 -9.19 -16.32 0.28
C ARG A 203 -8.14 -15.53 1.06
N VAL A 204 -8.39 -15.34 2.35
CA VAL A 204 -7.42 -14.71 3.23
C VAL A 204 -6.76 -15.76 4.10
N GLN A 205 -5.45 -15.65 4.29
CA GLN A 205 -4.69 -16.50 5.18
C GLN A 205 -3.81 -15.66 6.11
N PRO A 206 -3.62 -16.08 7.38
CA PRO A 206 -2.58 -15.50 8.20
C PRO A 206 -1.22 -15.71 7.55
N ALA A 207 -0.39 -14.65 7.52
CA ALA A 207 0.98 -14.78 7.04
C ALA A 207 1.71 -15.84 7.87
N GLY A 208 2.29 -16.83 7.21
CA GLY A 208 3.15 -17.83 7.86
C GLY A 208 4.38 -17.16 8.47
N ASP A 209 4.91 -17.77 9.52
CA ASP A 209 6.19 -17.38 10.13
C ASP A 209 7.33 -17.77 9.21
#